data_f3c60350a75d0e16335d627f301c93c8
#
_entry.id   f3c60350a75d0e16335d627f301c93c8
#
_cell.length_a   1.000
_cell.length_b   1.000
_cell.length_c   1.000
_cell.angle_alpha   90.00
_cell.angle_beta   90.00
_cell.angle_gamma   90.00
#
_symmetry.space_group_name_H-M   'P 1'
#
loop_
_entity.id
_entity.type
_entity.pdbx_description
1 polymer ?
#
loop_
_entity_poly.entity_id
_entity_poly.type
_entity_poly.pdbx_seq_one_letter_code
_entity_poly.pdbx_strand_id
1 'polypeptide(L)'
;HATRCVKFREIDWKAPLGLADTKEKGEIGEVVLKMDKLKKYYEVAANSMFGGSATKVVKANEELSFEARESETLAIVGESGCGKSTFAKVLMGLETATSGRVLLDGKDIGNVPIEDRTTQNVADVQMVFQNPFDTLNPSMTVGRQIIRALEIFKIGKNNRERHKRMLELLD
;
A
#
# COMPACT_ATOMS: atom_id res chain seq x y z
N HIS A 1 -19.86 16.41 -18.31
CA HIS A 1 -19.40 15.30 -17.47
C HIS A 1 -20.54 14.89 -16.55
N ALA A 2 -21.04 13.66 -16.70
CA ALA A 2 -22.04 13.11 -15.80
C ALA A 2 -21.33 12.72 -14.50
N THR A 3 -21.65 13.37 -13.39
CA THR A 3 -21.24 12.94 -12.08
C THR A 3 -22.27 11.98 -11.49
N ARG A 4 -21.83 10.90 -10.90
CA ARG A 4 -22.70 9.93 -10.21
C ARG A 4 -23.15 10.42 -8.83
N CYS A 5 -22.70 11.60 -8.39
CA CYS A 5 -23.11 12.18 -7.12
C CYS A 5 -24.49 12.82 -7.26
N VAL A 6 -25.53 12.21 -6.68
CA VAL A 6 -26.91 12.70 -6.71
C VAL A 6 -27.06 14.08 -6.06
N LYS A 7 -26.20 14.44 -5.12
CA LYS A 7 -26.23 15.72 -4.38
C LYS A 7 -25.25 16.76 -4.92
N PHE A 8 -24.63 16.53 -6.07
CA PHE A 8 -23.63 17.45 -6.63
C PHE A 8 -24.12 18.90 -6.76
N ARG A 9 -25.41 19.10 -7.10
CA ARG A 9 -26.01 20.44 -7.26
C ARG A 9 -26.37 21.10 -5.93
N GLU A 10 -26.44 20.35 -4.83
CA GLU A 10 -26.76 20.82 -3.49
C GLU A 10 -25.52 21.16 -2.68
N ILE A 11 -24.30 20.88 -3.22
CA ILE A 11 -23.06 21.18 -2.53
C ILE A 11 -22.76 22.66 -2.66
N ASP A 12 -22.71 23.35 -1.52
CA ASP A 12 -22.17 24.70 -1.45
C ASP A 12 -20.64 24.64 -1.48
N TRP A 13 -20.08 24.88 -2.68
CA TRP A 13 -18.63 24.87 -2.91
C TRP A 13 -17.88 26.02 -2.23
N LYS A 14 -18.62 27.01 -1.70
CA LYS A 14 -18.04 28.13 -0.95
C LYS A 14 -18.12 27.91 0.56
N ALA A 15 -18.94 26.96 1.01
CA ALA A 15 -18.95 26.59 2.41
C ALA A 15 -17.57 26.04 2.79
N PRO A 16 -16.97 26.49 3.90
CA PRO A 16 -15.79 25.82 4.43
C PRO A 16 -16.14 24.34 4.56
N LEU A 17 -15.30 23.47 3.99
CA LEU A 17 -15.41 22.04 4.23
C LEU A 17 -15.56 21.86 5.74
N GLY A 18 -16.78 21.51 6.19
CA GLY A 18 -17.01 21.12 7.57
C GLY A 18 -16.14 19.90 7.81
N LEU A 19 -14.91 20.16 8.18
CA LEU A 19 -14.07 19.14 8.79
C LEU A 19 -14.86 18.72 10.02
N ALA A 20 -15.50 17.56 9.94
CA ALA A 20 -16.06 16.92 11.14
C ALA A 20 -15.02 17.11 12.23
N ASP A 21 -15.47 17.60 13.39
CA ASP A 21 -14.64 17.98 14.53
C ASP A 21 -13.35 17.18 14.51
N THR A 22 -12.26 17.86 14.23
CA THR A 22 -10.93 17.25 14.29
C THR A 22 -10.82 16.75 15.71
N LYS A 23 -11.07 15.43 15.90
CA LYS A 23 -10.60 14.75 17.09
C LYS A 23 -9.21 15.31 17.33
N GLU A 24 -8.95 15.78 18.55
CA GLU A 24 -7.68 16.39 18.96
C GLU A 24 -6.56 15.74 18.17
N LYS A 25 -5.78 16.54 17.44
CA LYS A 25 -4.65 16.04 16.69
C LYS A 25 -3.79 15.30 17.69
N GLY A 26 -3.79 13.96 17.64
CA GLY A 26 -2.89 13.18 18.46
C GLY A 26 -1.47 13.73 18.25
N GLU A 27 -0.68 13.77 19.30
CA GLU A 27 0.72 14.18 19.17
C GLU A 27 1.37 13.31 18.09
N ILE A 28 2.05 13.96 17.14
CA ILE A 28 2.81 13.27 16.10
C ILE A 28 3.94 12.51 16.81
N GLY A 29 3.92 11.18 16.68
CA GLY A 29 4.86 10.30 17.36
C GLY A 29 6.21 10.18 16.66
N GLU A 30 6.88 9.07 16.90
CA GLU A 30 8.19 8.77 16.33
C GLU A 30 8.11 8.41 14.85
N VAL A 31 9.26 8.38 14.16
CA VAL A 31 9.36 7.99 12.76
C VAL A 31 9.16 6.47 12.66
N VAL A 32 8.06 6.04 12.06
CA VAL A 32 7.73 4.62 11.83
C VAL A 32 8.16 4.14 10.45
N LEU A 33 8.16 5.03 9.46
CA LEU A 33 8.60 4.70 8.10
C LEU A 33 9.58 5.76 7.61
N LYS A 34 10.73 5.30 7.08
CA LYS A 34 11.71 6.16 6.43
C LYS A 34 12.14 5.58 5.11
N MET A 35 12.01 6.37 4.07
CA MET A 35 12.63 6.14 2.76
C MET A 35 13.93 6.92 2.71
N ASP A 36 15.02 6.25 2.37
CA ASP A 36 16.35 6.86 2.24
C ASP A 36 16.91 6.57 0.86
N LYS A 37 16.82 7.54 -0.04
CA LYS A 37 17.29 7.52 -1.43
C LYS A 37 16.87 6.26 -2.19
N LEU A 38 15.60 5.85 -2.01
CA LEU A 38 15.05 4.69 -2.69
C LEU A 38 15.12 4.85 -4.20
N LYS A 39 15.71 3.86 -4.88
CA LYS A 39 15.70 3.70 -6.33
C LYS A 39 15.04 2.38 -6.72
N LYS A 40 14.19 2.44 -7.72
CA LYS A 40 13.66 1.24 -8.38
C LYS A 40 13.74 1.41 -9.87
N TYR A 41 14.51 0.54 -10.51
CA TYR A 41 14.73 0.49 -11.94
C TYR A 41 14.25 -0.84 -12.49
N TYR A 42 13.72 -0.80 -13.69
CA TYR A 42 13.35 -2.00 -14.46
C TYR A 42 14.17 -2.08 -15.73
N GLU A 43 14.67 -3.26 -16.02
CA GLU A 43 15.29 -3.58 -17.29
C GLU A 43 14.21 -4.12 -18.24
N VAL A 44 13.98 -3.42 -19.32
CA VAL A 44 13.01 -3.80 -20.35
C VAL A 44 13.76 -4.13 -21.62
N ALA A 45 13.50 -5.32 -22.16
CA ALA A 45 14.08 -5.69 -23.46
C ALA A 45 13.55 -4.71 -24.54
N ALA A 46 14.47 -3.99 -25.19
CA ALA A 46 14.12 -3.18 -26.34
C ALA A 46 14.18 -4.05 -27.60
N ASN A 47 13.06 -4.15 -28.32
CA ASN A 47 13.03 -4.80 -29.62
C ASN A 47 13.88 -3.98 -30.61
N SER A 48 15.09 -4.43 -30.86
CA SER A 48 15.91 -3.89 -31.94
C SER A 48 15.50 -4.55 -33.25
N MET A 49 15.04 -3.78 -34.23
CA MET A 49 14.75 -4.25 -35.57
C MET A 49 16.00 -4.78 -36.32
N PHE A 50 17.19 -4.64 -35.73
CA PHE A 50 18.49 -5.05 -36.34
C PHE A 50 19.22 -6.13 -35.51
N GLY A 51 18.51 -6.98 -34.77
CA GLY A 51 19.10 -8.22 -34.21
C GLY A 51 20.04 -8.04 -33.01
N GLY A 52 20.08 -6.89 -32.36
CA GLY A 52 20.82 -6.66 -31.10
C GLY A 52 19.86 -6.64 -29.91
N SER A 53 20.18 -7.41 -28.86
CA SER A 53 19.46 -7.31 -27.56
C SER A 53 19.86 -6.01 -26.85
N ALA A 54 19.13 -4.92 -27.12
CA ALA A 54 19.31 -3.68 -26.37
C ALA A 54 18.41 -3.72 -25.16
N THR A 55 18.97 -3.54 -23.96
CA THR A 55 18.20 -3.40 -22.71
C THR A 55 18.00 -1.93 -22.44
N LYS A 56 16.74 -1.52 -22.24
CA LYS A 56 16.38 -0.17 -21.81
C LYS A 56 16.10 -0.19 -20.32
N VAL A 57 16.74 0.72 -19.58
CA VAL A 57 16.47 0.91 -18.15
C VAL A 57 15.36 1.95 -17.98
N VAL A 58 14.29 1.55 -17.31
CA VAL A 58 13.19 2.43 -16.90
C VAL A 58 13.37 2.75 -15.42
N LYS A 59 13.62 4.02 -15.10
CA LYS A 59 13.77 4.52 -13.74
C LYS A 59 12.39 4.85 -13.19
N ALA A 60 11.80 3.96 -12.41
CA ALA A 60 10.47 4.14 -11.85
C ALA A 60 10.49 5.01 -10.59
N ASN A 61 11.50 4.86 -9.75
CA ASN A 61 11.79 5.77 -8.63
C ASN A 61 13.27 6.16 -8.68
N GLU A 62 13.53 7.46 -8.47
CA GLU A 62 14.89 8.03 -8.45
C GLU A 62 15.06 8.84 -7.16
N GLU A 63 15.87 8.32 -6.24
CA GLU A 63 16.24 8.98 -4.96
C GLU A 63 15.06 9.46 -4.09
N LEU A 64 13.98 8.65 -4.03
CA LEU A 64 12.83 8.96 -3.21
C LEU A 64 13.21 8.93 -1.72
N SER A 65 13.04 10.06 -1.03
CA SER A 65 13.36 10.20 0.39
C SER A 65 12.26 10.95 1.11
N PHE A 66 11.74 10.35 2.18
CA PHE A 66 10.78 10.98 3.11
C PHE A 66 10.70 10.18 4.40
N GLU A 67 10.04 10.74 5.39
CA GLU A 67 9.70 10.08 6.66
C GLU A 67 8.20 10.19 6.89
N ALA A 68 7.61 9.16 7.48
CA ALA A 68 6.26 9.17 8.01
C ALA A 68 6.30 8.79 9.49
N ARG A 69 5.48 9.49 10.28
CA ARG A 69 5.47 9.37 11.73
C ARG A 69 4.19 8.69 12.22
N GLU A 70 4.24 8.18 13.43
CA GLU A 70 3.06 7.65 14.09
C GLU A 70 1.95 8.71 14.18
N SER A 71 0.72 8.30 13.94
CA SER A 71 -0.47 9.15 13.91
C SER A 71 -0.47 10.25 12.82
N GLU A 72 0.42 10.15 11.83
CA GLU A 72 0.51 11.07 10.71
C GLU A 72 -0.23 10.52 9.48
N THR A 73 -0.82 11.42 8.68
CA THR A 73 -1.30 11.11 7.34
C THR A 73 -0.40 11.77 6.31
N LEU A 74 0.38 10.96 5.59
CA LEU A 74 1.26 11.42 4.52
C LEU A 74 0.61 11.18 3.15
N ALA A 75 0.43 12.22 2.34
CA ALA A 75 -0.08 12.11 0.99
C ALA A 75 1.06 12.13 -0.04
N ILE A 76 1.12 11.11 -0.91
CA ILE A 76 2.05 11.06 -2.04
C ILE A 76 1.27 11.36 -3.32
N VAL A 77 1.56 12.52 -3.91
CA VAL A 77 0.88 13.01 -5.11
C VAL A 77 1.83 13.07 -6.30
N GLY A 78 1.28 13.01 -7.51
CA GLY A 78 2.03 13.06 -8.75
C GLY A 78 1.21 12.53 -9.93
N GLU A 79 1.68 12.77 -11.14
CA GLU A 79 1.02 12.33 -12.37
C GLU A 79 0.92 10.80 -12.48
N SER A 80 0.06 10.32 -13.38
CA SER A 80 0.00 8.88 -13.69
C SER A 80 1.34 8.41 -14.25
N GLY A 81 1.82 7.26 -13.76
CA GLY A 81 3.11 6.69 -14.19
C GLY A 81 4.36 7.27 -13.51
N CYS A 82 4.25 8.23 -12.58
CA CYS A 82 5.41 8.81 -11.89
C CYS A 82 6.02 7.91 -10.78
N GLY A 83 5.65 6.64 -10.69
CA GLY A 83 6.27 5.68 -9.77
C GLY A 83 5.57 5.48 -8.42
N LYS A 84 4.39 6.10 -8.14
CA LYS A 84 3.65 5.91 -6.87
C LYS A 84 3.32 4.44 -6.58
N SER A 85 2.79 3.73 -7.58
CA SER A 85 2.46 2.30 -7.42
C SER A 85 3.72 1.43 -7.30
N THR A 86 4.81 1.83 -7.94
CA THR A 86 6.12 1.14 -7.81
C THR A 86 6.66 1.28 -6.40
N PHE A 87 6.65 2.48 -5.85
CA PHE A 87 7.01 2.73 -4.46
C PHE A 87 6.18 1.85 -3.51
N ALA A 88 4.84 1.84 -3.68
CA ALA A 88 3.96 1.04 -2.84
C ALA A 88 4.29 -0.47 -2.92
N LYS A 89 4.61 -0.99 -4.12
CA LYS A 89 5.03 -2.38 -4.29
C LYS A 89 6.34 -2.70 -3.56
N VAL A 90 7.31 -1.77 -3.57
CA VAL A 90 8.57 -1.95 -2.82
C VAL A 90 8.29 -1.94 -1.32
N LEU A 91 7.47 -1.02 -0.83
CA LEU A 91 7.08 -0.97 0.57
C LEU A 91 6.39 -2.27 1.01
N MET A 92 5.50 -2.82 0.18
CA MET A 92 4.82 -4.08 0.45
C MET A 92 5.70 -5.33 0.31
N GLY A 93 6.91 -5.20 -0.25
CA GLY A 93 7.80 -6.35 -0.54
C GLY A 93 7.39 -7.16 -1.76
N LEU A 94 6.45 -6.66 -2.57
CA LEU A 94 6.08 -7.27 -3.87
C LEU A 94 7.17 -7.04 -4.92
N GLU A 95 8.02 -6.07 -4.68
CA GLU A 95 9.20 -5.71 -5.46
C GLU A 95 10.33 -5.39 -4.49
N THR A 96 11.58 -5.63 -4.88
CA THR A 96 12.75 -5.21 -4.10
C THR A 96 13.31 -3.89 -4.62
N ALA A 97 13.95 -3.12 -3.75
CA ALA A 97 14.66 -1.91 -4.15
C ALA A 97 15.85 -2.24 -5.07
N THR A 98 16.15 -1.37 -6.04
CA THR A 98 17.40 -1.44 -6.80
C THR A 98 18.57 -0.91 -5.96
N SER A 99 18.32 0.17 -5.20
CA SER A 99 19.25 0.71 -4.20
C SER A 99 18.50 1.65 -3.24
N GLY A 100 19.18 2.14 -2.24
CA GLY A 100 18.56 2.89 -1.14
C GLY A 100 18.00 1.98 -0.07
N ARG A 101 17.27 2.54 0.90
CA ARG A 101 16.73 1.81 2.05
C ARG A 101 15.27 2.14 2.30
N VAL A 102 14.54 1.15 2.82
CA VAL A 102 13.18 1.29 3.33
C VAL A 102 13.20 0.83 4.78
N LEU A 103 13.18 1.75 5.71
CA LEU A 103 13.23 1.46 7.13
C LEU A 103 11.82 1.49 7.72
N LEU A 104 11.38 0.38 8.30
CA LEU A 104 10.15 0.24 9.07
C LEU A 104 10.54 -0.01 10.54
N ASP A 105 10.17 0.89 11.43
CA ASP A 105 10.60 0.88 12.85
C ASP A 105 12.12 0.66 12.99
N GLY A 106 12.88 1.38 12.15
CA GLY A 106 14.35 1.31 12.11
C GLY A 106 14.94 0.07 11.45
N LYS A 107 14.14 -0.90 11.03
CA LYS A 107 14.60 -2.12 10.33
C LYS A 107 14.51 -1.95 8.82
N ASP A 108 15.58 -2.25 8.10
CA ASP A 108 15.57 -2.20 6.64
C ASP A 108 14.80 -3.39 6.05
N ILE A 109 13.72 -3.09 5.33
CA ILE A 109 12.87 -4.06 4.64
C ILE A 109 12.89 -3.89 3.11
N GLY A 110 13.69 -2.96 2.58
CA GLY A 110 13.70 -2.60 1.16
C GLY A 110 14.12 -3.71 0.22
N ASN A 111 15.00 -4.61 0.69
CA ASN A 111 15.50 -5.76 -0.07
C ASN A 111 14.94 -7.10 0.43
N VAL A 112 13.95 -7.08 1.32
CA VAL A 112 13.30 -8.29 1.83
C VAL A 112 12.00 -8.50 1.10
N PRO A 113 11.89 -9.51 0.21
CA PRO A 113 10.65 -9.85 -0.48
C PRO A 113 9.60 -10.33 0.52
N ILE A 114 8.32 -10.23 0.16
CA ILE A 114 7.19 -10.48 1.08
C ILE A 114 7.22 -11.88 1.68
N GLU A 115 7.66 -12.89 0.93
CA GLU A 115 7.78 -14.28 1.37
C GLU A 115 8.80 -14.49 2.49
N ASP A 116 9.81 -13.62 2.58
CA ASP A 116 10.87 -13.67 3.59
C ASP A 116 10.59 -12.73 4.78
N ARG A 117 9.52 -11.94 4.72
CA ARG A 117 9.12 -11.06 5.82
C ARG A 117 8.48 -11.84 6.96
N THR A 118 8.70 -11.40 8.18
CA THR A 118 7.98 -11.95 9.33
C THR A 118 6.49 -11.63 9.25
N THR A 119 5.65 -12.47 9.86
CA THR A 119 4.20 -12.22 9.95
C THR A 119 3.91 -10.85 10.57
N GLN A 120 4.74 -10.39 11.51
CA GLN A 120 4.61 -9.07 12.14
C GLN A 120 4.87 -7.97 11.09
N ASN A 121 5.97 -8.01 10.35
CA ASN A 121 6.28 -6.99 9.33
C ASN A 121 5.16 -6.92 8.25
N VAL A 122 4.54 -8.06 7.93
CA VAL A 122 3.40 -8.09 7.01
C VAL A 122 2.14 -7.49 7.66
N ALA A 123 1.95 -7.66 8.97
CA ALA A 123 0.84 -7.06 9.70
C ALA A 123 0.99 -5.53 9.86
N ASP A 124 2.22 -5.06 10.04
CA ASP A 124 2.53 -3.64 10.27
C ASP A 124 2.34 -2.77 9.02
N VAL A 125 2.41 -3.36 7.82
CA VAL A 125 2.22 -2.65 6.55
C VAL A 125 1.08 -3.27 5.77
N GLN A 126 -0.02 -2.56 5.65
CA GLN A 126 -1.20 -3.00 4.92
C GLN A 126 -1.51 -2.06 3.75
N MET A 127 -2.09 -2.61 2.69
CA MET A 127 -2.46 -1.85 1.50
C MET A 127 -3.93 -2.04 1.16
N VAL A 128 -4.62 -0.92 0.92
CA VAL A 128 -5.96 -0.93 0.32
C VAL A 128 -5.81 -0.65 -1.16
N PHE A 129 -6.23 -1.59 -2.00
CA PHE A 129 -6.11 -1.47 -3.44
C PHE A 129 -7.21 -0.59 -4.02
N GLN A 130 -6.92 0.11 -5.11
CA GLN A 130 -7.87 0.96 -5.82
C GLN A 130 -9.09 0.20 -6.34
N ASN A 131 -8.89 -1.04 -6.80
CA ASN A 131 -9.96 -1.94 -7.21
C ASN A 131 -9.97 -3.17 -6.30
N PRO A 132 -10.86 -3.25 -5.30
CA PRO A 132 -10.92 -4.36 -4.37
C PRO A 132 -11.33 -5.68 -5.04
N PHE A 133 -12.06 -5.64 -6.16
CA PHE A 133 -12.48 -6.86 -6.85
C PHE A 133 -11.32 -7.64 -7.44
N ASP A 134 -10.25 -6.97 -7.86
CA ASP A 134 -9.05 -7.62 -8.39
C ASP A 134 -8.22 -8.33 -7.30
N THR A 135 -8.51 -8.05 -6.03
CA THR A 135 -7.80 -8.64 -4.88
C THR A 135 -8.51 -9.85 -4.30
N LEU A 136 -9.79 -10.02 -4.62
CA LEU A 136 -10.57 -11.15 -4.15
C LEU A 136 -10.38 -12.35 -5.09
N ASN A 137 -10.13 -13.52 -4.49
CA ASN A 137 -10.07 -14.77 -5.25
C ASN A 137 -11.50 -15.22 -5.61
N PRO A 138 -11.89 -15.22 -6.90
CA PRO A 138 -13.25 -15.58 -7.32
C PRO A 138 -13.61 -17.04 -7.06
N SER A 139 -12.61 -17.91 -6.85
CA SER A 139 -12.83 -19.34 -6.55
C SER A 139 -13.10 -19.60 -5.06
N MET A 140 -13.13 -18.57 -4.22
CA MET A 140 -13.35 -18.70 -2.78
C MET A 140 -14.45 -17.74 -2.31
N THR A 141 -15.25 -18.18 -1.35
CA THR A 141 -16.22 -17.29 -0.69
C THR A 141 -15.49 -16.20 0.10
N VAL A 142 -16.11 -15.03 0.23
CA VAL A 142 -15.56 -13.90 1.01
C VAL A 142 -15.25 -14.34 2.45
N GLY A 143 -16.18 -15.04 3.12
CA GLY A 143 -15.99 -15.53 4.49
C GLY A 143 -14.76 -16.42 4.62
N ARG A 144 -14.49 -17.31 3.64
CA ARG A 144 -13.29 -18.16 3.65
C ARG A 144 -12.00 -17.36 3.50
N GLN A 145 -12.01 -16.29 2.70
CA GLN A 145 -10.85 -15.40 2.54
C GLN A 145 -10.56 -14.64 3.83
N ILE A 146 -11.61 -14.15 4.52
CA ILE A 146 -11.46 -13.49 5.83
C ILE A 146 -10.92 -14.49 6.88
N ILE A 147 -11.49 -15.70 6.96
CA ILE A 147 -11.01 -16.73 7.91
C ILE A 147 -9.54 -17.05 7.65
N ARG A 148 -9.13 -17.18 6.38
CA ARG A 148 -7.72 -17.42 6.03
C ARG A 148 -6.80 -16.31 6.55
N ALA A 149 -7.20 -15.05 6.43
CA ALA A 149 -6.43 -13.93 6.99
C ALA A 149 -6.34 -14.04 8.52
N LEU A 150 -7.44 -14.33 9.20
CA LEU A 150 -7.45 -14.55 10.65
C LEU A 150 -6.52 -15.69 11.08
N GLU A 151 -6.41 -16.76 10.27
CA GLU A 151 -5.48 -17.87 10.52
C GLU A 151 -4.03 -17.49 10.36
N ILE A 152 -3.69 -16.76 9.28
CA ILE A 152 -2.32 -16.30 9.00
C ILE A 152 -1.81 -15.40 10.15
N PHE A 153 -2.65 -14.48 10.60
CA PHE A 153 -2.30 -13.56 11.69
C PHE A 153 -2.59 -14.13 13.09
N LYS A 154 -2.97 -15.43 13.18
CA LYS A 154 -3.25 -16.12 14.45
C LYS A 154 -4.32 -15.45 15.31
N ILE A 155 -5.28 -14.78 14.68
CA ILE A 155 -6.43 -14.15 15.36
C ILE A 155 -7.49 -15.22 15.66
N GLY A 156 -7.94 -15.29 16.91
CA GLY A 156 -8.87 -16.31 17.38
C GLY A 156 -8.20 -17.67 17.67
N LYS A 157 -8.55 -18.26 18.81
CA LYS A 157 -7.94 -19.49 19.32
C LYS A 157 -8.41 -20.76 18.60
N ASN A 158 -9.61 -20.71 18.02
CA ASN A 158 -10.25 -21.84 17.35
C ASN A 158 -11.17 -21.37 16.20
N ASN A 159 -11.66 -22.34 15.41
CA ASN A 159 -12.49 -22.03 14.24
C ASN A 159 -13.80 -21.33 14.61
N ARG A 160 -14.39 -21.61 15.79
CA ARG A 160 -15.63 -20.97 16.24
C ARG A 160 -15.42 -19.48 16.50
N GLU A 161 -14.32 -19.11 17.14
CA GLU A 161 -13.97 -17.72 17.40
C GLU A 161 -13.66 -16.97 16.10
N ARG A 162 -12.92 -17.60 15.18
CA ARG A 162 -12.65 -16.99 13.86
C ARG A 162 -13.93 -16.78 13.06
N HIS A 163 -14.85 -17.76 13.12
CA HIS A 163 -16.14 -17.63 12.42
C HIS A 163 -16.99 -16.48 13.02
N LYS A 164 -17.02 -16.36 14.34
CA LYS A 164 -17.68 -15.22 15.01
C LYS A 164 -17.05 -13.90 14.58
N ARG A 165 -15.71 -13.80 14.60
CA ARG A 165 -14.99 -12.59 14.19
C ARG A 165 -15.20 -12.24 12.71
N MET A 166 -15.27 -13.25 11.85
CA MET A 166 -15.59 -13.06 10.43
C MET A 166 -16.97 -12.44 10.24
N LEU A 167 -17.98 -12.90 10.98
CA LEU A 167 -19.33 -12.31 10.93
C LEU A 167 -19.33 -10.87 11.43
N GLU A 168 -18.66 -10.58 12.53
CA GLU A 168 -18.51 -9.21 13.08
C GLU A 168 -17.82 -8.24 12.11
N LEU A 169 -16.99 -8.74 11.18
CA LEU A 169 -16.31 -7.91 10.17
C LEU A 169 -17.17 -7.69 8.92
N LEU A 170 -18.24 -8.45 8.74
CA LEU A 170 -19.15 -8.34 7.60
C LEU A 170 -20.40 -7.50 7.90
N ASP A 171 -20.69 -7.24 9.19
CA ASP A 171 -21.76 -6.36 9.68
C ASP A 171 -21.31 -4.89 9.66
#